data_b982d5bccf7acf7bab81ba5506e4355e
#
_entry.id   b982d5bccf7acf7bab81ba5506e4355e
#
_cell.length_a   1.000
_cell.length_b   1.000
_cell.length_c   1.000
_cell.angle_alpha   90.00
_cell.angle_beta   90.00
_cell.angle_gamma   90.00
#
_symmetry.space_group_name_H-M   'P 1'
#
loop_
_entity.id
_entity.type
_entity.pdbx_description
1 polymer ?
#
loop_
_entity_poly.entity_id
_entity_poly.type
_entity_poly.pdbx_seq_one_letter_code
_entity_poly.pdbx_strand_id
1 'polypeptide(L)'
;MEKAREFQKNIYFCLIDYAKAFDCVDHDKLWKILQEMGIPDHLTCLLRNLYAGQEATVRTGHGTTDWFQIGKGVRQGCILSPCLFNFYAEYIMRNAGLEETQAGIKIAGRNINHLRYADDTTLMAESAAAAKSLQSCPTLCDPIDGSPPGSAIPGILQARTLEWVAISFSNA
;
A
#
# COMPACT_ATOMS: atom_id res chain seq x y z
N MET A 1 -12.61 -18.69 2.79
CA MET A 1 -13.93 -18.55 2.11
C MET A 1 -14.83 -19.75 2.35
N GLU A 2 -14.39 -20.98 2.08
CA GLU A 2 -15.22 -22.20 2.25
C GLU A 2 -15.82 -22.33 3.67
N LYS A 3 -15.03 -22.17 4.71
CA LYS A 3 -15.53 -22.20 6.09
C LYS A 3 -16.55 -21.10 6.41
N ALA A 4 -16.37 -19.89 5.87
CA ALA A 4 -17.35 -18.84 6.08
C ALA A 4 -18.69 -19.16 5.39
N ARG A 5 -18.62 -19.79 4.23
CA ARG A 5 -19.79 -20.31 3.53
C ARG A 5 -20.47 -21.44 4.31
N GLU A 6 -19.69 -22.39 4.83
CA GLU A 6 -20.18 -23.52 5.65
C GLU A 6 -20.93 -23.03 6.91
N PHE A 7 -20.39 -21.99 7.56
CA PHE A 7 -20.95 -21.41 8.78
C PHE A 7 -21.87 -20.21 8.54
N GLN A 8 -22.21 -19.89 7.27
CA GLN A 8 -23.07 -18.77 6.86
C GLN A 8 -22.63 -17.41 7.47
N LYS A 9 -21.32 -17.20 7.61
CA LYS A 9 -20.77 -15.95 8.15
C LYS A 9 -20.48 -14.96 7.03
N ASN A 10 -20.99 -13.76 7.15
CA ASN A 10 -20.65 -12.67 6.24
C ASN A 10 -19.19 -12.30 6.39
N ILE A 11 -18.54 -12.04 5.26
CA ILE A 11 -17.20 -11.47 5.22
C ILE A 11 -17.28 -10.15 4.43
N TYR A 12 -16.63 -9.14 4.94
CA TYR A 12 -16.54 -7.82 4.33
C TYR A 12 -15.18 -7.66 3.69
N PHE A 13 -15.16 -7.23 2.44
CA PHE A 13 -13.94 -6.95 1.68
C PHE A 13 -13.92 -5.50 1.25
N CYS A 14 -12.76 -4.86 1.35
CA CYS A 14 -12.48 -3.57 0.76
C CYS A 14 -11.26 -3.71 -0.14
N LEU A 15 -11.42 -3.45 -1.42
CA LEU A 15 -10.33 -3.41 -2.39
C LEU A 15 -9.75 -2.01 -2.38
N ILE A 16 -8.43 -1.91 -2.28
CA ILE A 16 -7.69 -0.66 -2.34
C ILE A 16 -6.92 -0.65 -3.65
N ASP A 17 -7.24 0.32 -4.50
CA ASP A 17 -6.55 0.61 -5.74
C ASP A 17 -5.66 1.84 -5.54
N TYR A 18 -4.36 1.70 -5.74
CA TYR A 18 -3.42 2.80 -5.61
C TYR A 18 -3.25 3.52 -6.96
N ALA A 19 -3.57 4.78 -7.01
CA ALA A 19 -3.29 5.58 -8.18
C ALA A 19 -1.77 5.71 -8.39
N LYS A 20 -1.26 5.13 -9.48
CA LYS A 20 0.18 5.17 -9.83
C LYS A 20 1.10 4.67 -8.72
N ALA A 21 0.78 3.52 -8.12
CA ALA A 21 1.48 2.95 -6.97
C ALA A 21 3.01 3.04 -7.06
N PHE A 22 3.58 2.51 -8.15
CA PHE A 22 5.02 2.48 -8.38
C PHE A 22 5.62 3.87 -8.63
N ASP A 23 4.87 4.78 -9.26
CA ASP A 23 5.35 6.12 -9.62
C ASP A 23 5.31 7.10 -8.44
N CYS A 24 4.55 6.76 -7.38
CA CYS A 24 4.35 7.62 -6.20
C CYS A 24 5.34 7.36 -5.06
N VAL A 25 6.21 6.37 -5.16
CA VAL A 25 7.18 6.04 -4.11
C VAL A 25 8.19 7.17 -3.93
N ASP A 26 8.18 7.80 -2.77
CA ASP A 26 9.14 8.85 -2.41
C ASP A 26 10.49 8.22 -2.05
N HIS A 27 11.56 8.63 -2.72
CA HIS A 27 12.89 8.05 -2.55
C HIS A 27 13.45 8.29 -1.14
N ASP A 28 13.33 9.51 -0.59
CA ASP A 28 13.88 9.83 0.72
C ASP A 28 13.18 9.04 1.84
N LYS A 29 11.87 8.87 1.70
CA LYS A 29 11.09 8.02 2.61
C LYS A 29 11.44 6.56 2.45
N LEU A 30 11.57 6.08 1.21
CA LEU A 30 11.95 4.69 0.93
C LEU A 30 13.27 4.33 1.62
N TRP A 31 14.28 5.20 1.55
CA TRP A 31 15.56 4.92 2.18
C TRP A 31 15.47 4.83 3.72
N LYS A 32 14.67 5.69 4.33
CA LYS A 32 14.40 5.63 5.78
C LYS A 32 13.67 4.34 6.15
N ILE A 33 12.64 3.99 5.38
CA ILE A 33 11.86 2.75 5.58
C ILE A 33 12.77 1.52 5.52
N LEU A 34 13.64 1.43 4.52
CA LEU A 34 14.57 0.29 4.40
C LEU A 34 15.49 0.18 5.62
N GLN A 35 16.01 1.30 6.14
CA GLN A 35 16.84 1.32 7.35
C GLN A 35 16.04 0.89 8.59
N GLU A 36 14.84 1.42 8.79
CA GLU A 36 13.96 1.06 9.91
C GLU A 36 13.51 -0.40 9.86
N MET A 37 13.39 -0.98 8.67
CA MET A 37 13.09 -2.40 8.48
C MET A 37 14.33 -3.31 8.58
N GLY A 38 15.49 -2.75 8.92
CA GLY A 38 16.72 -3.51 9.19
C GLY A 38 17.50 -3.91 7.94
N ILE A 39 17.25 -3.27 6.80
CA ILE A 39 18.07 -3.49 5.59
C ILE A 39 19.46 -2.86 5.85
N PRO A 40 20.55 -3.61 5.65
CA PRO A 40 21.89 -3.11 5.88
C PRO A 40 22.23 -1.83 5.10
N ASP A 41 22.94 -0.89 5.73
CA ASP A 41 23.25 0.42 5.15
C ASP A 41 23.99 0.34 3.82
N HIS A 42 24.88 -0.62 3.63
CA HIS A 42 25.60 -0.79 2.37
C HIS A 42 24.65 -1.15 1.21
N LEU A 43 23.59 -1.94 1.44
CA LEU A 43 22.57 -2.26 0.43
C LEU A 43 21.68 -1.05 0.16
N THR A 44 21.28 -0.33 1.19
CA THR A 44 20.51 0.92 1.04
C THR A 44 21.30 1.96 0.26
N CYS A 45 22.62 2.05 0.50
CA CYS A 45 23.51 2.94 -0.27
C CYS A 45 23.59 2.54 -1.75
N LEU A 46 23.72 1.24 -2.05
CA LEU A 46 23.71 0.76 -3.43
C LEU A 46 22.41 1.09 -4.15
N LEU A 47 21.27 0.91 -3.47
CA LEU A 47 19.96 1.26 -4.03
C LEU A 47 19.84 2.77 -4.26
N ARG A 48 20.29 3.60 -3.33
CA ARG A 48 20.35 5.05 -3.48
C ARG A 48 21.14 5.45 -4.74
N ASN A 49 22.33 4.87 -4.91
CA ASN A 49 23.16 5.14 -6.07
C ASN A 49 22.51 4.70 -7.39
N LEU A 50 21.76 3.59 -7.36
CA LEU A 50 21.00 3.12 -8.53
C LEU A 50 19.92 4.12 -8.97
N TYR A 51 19.30 4.83 -8.01
CA TYR A 51 18.23 5.80 -8.26
C TYR A 51 18.73 7.25 -8.35
N ALA A 52 19.98 7.53 -7.97
CA ALA A 52 20.55 8.88 -8.00
C ALA A 52 20.75 9.36 -9.44
N GLY A 53 20.37 10.62 -9.69
CA GLY A 53 20.63 11.28 -10.98
C GLY A 53 19.90 10.66 -12.16
N GLN A 54 18.80 9.97 -11.93
CA GLN A 54 18.01 9.41 -13.02
C GLN A 54 17.28 10.51 -13.78
N GLU A 55 17.41 10.46 -15.10
CA GLU A 55 16.74 11.38 -16.01
C GLU A 55 15.90 10.62 -17.02
N ALA A 56 14.84 11.23 -17.48
CA ALA A 56 13.98 10.69 -18.53
C ALA A 56 13.65 11.74 -19.57
N THR A 57 13.28 11.25 -20.74
CA THR A 57 12.69 12.05 -21.81
C THR A 57 11.52 11.25 -22.39
N VAL A 58 10.50 11.94 -22.87
CA VAL A 58 9.31 11.32 -23.45
C VAL A 58 9.28 11.57 -24.95
N ARG A 59 9.15 10.50 -25.71
CA ARG A 59 8.96 10.59 -27.16
C ARG A 59 7.46 10.73 -27.46
N THR A 60 7.11 11.84 -28.11
CA THR A 60 5.74 12.14 -28.54
C THR A 60 5.66 12.09 -30.07
N GLY A 61 4.45 12.17 -30.62
CA GLY A 61 4.24 12.28 -32.07
C GLY A 61 4.82 13.58 -32.68
N HIS A 62 5.15 14.57 -31.87
CA HIS A 62 5.68 15.88 -32.26
C HIS A 62 7.19 16.05 -31.96
N GLY A 63 7.84 15.02 -31.45
CA GLY A 63 9.26 15.04 -31.09
C GLY A 63 9.53 14.48 -29.70
N THR A 64 10.70 14.78 -29.16
CA THR A 64 11.14 14.34 -27.83
C THR A 64 11.15 15.54 -26.90
N THR A 65 10.69 15.36 -25.66
CA THR A 65 10.79 16.39 -24.62
C THR A 65 12.23 16.66 -24.22
N ASP A 66 12.47 17.76 -23.52
CA ASP A 66 13.72 17.97 -22.82
C ASP A 66 13.89 16.90 -21.72
N TRP A 67 15.14 16.66 -21.34
CA TRP A 67 15.47 15.77 -20.24
C TRP A 67 14.99 16.36 -18.92
N PHE A 68 14.34 15.53 -18.09
CA PHE A 68 13.90 15.91 -16.76
C PHE A 68 14.35 14.87 -15.74
N GLN A 69 14.59 15.33 -14.52
CA GLN A 69 15.04 14.46 -13.43
C GLN A 69 13.87 13.67 -12.82
N ILE A 70 14.13 12.40 -12.51
CA ILE A 70 13.20 11.52 -11.81
C ILE A 70 13.53 11.56 -10.32
N GLY A 71 12.68 12.24 -9.53
CA GLY A 71 12.84 12.39 -8.08
C GLY A 71 12.02 11.42 -7.24
N LYS A 72 11.17 10.59 -7.86
CA LYS A 72 10.28 9.65 -7.17
C LYS A 72 9.90 8.48 -8.07
N GLY A 73 9.32 7.45 -7.45
CA GLY A 73 8.87 6.25 -8.15
C GLY A 73 9.92 5.14 -8.17
N VAL A 74 9.47 3.92 -8.38
CA VAL A 74 10.33 2.76 -8.64
C VAL A 74 10.16 2.30 -10.07
N ARG A 75 11.25 1.82 -10.70
CA ARG A 75 11.28 1.51 -12.14
C ARG A 75 10.33 0.37 -12.47
N GLN A 76 9.36 0.62 -13.33
CA GLN A 76 8.52 -0.43 -13.89
C GLN A 76 9.38 -1.40 -14.71
N GLY A 77 9.13 -2.71 -14.57
CA GLY A 77 9.90 -3.76 -15.23
C GLY A 77 11.24 -4.11 -14.57
N CYS A 78 11.67 -3.41 -13.52
CA CYS A 78 12.85 -3.79 -12.74
C CYS A 78 12.49 -4.87 -11.72
N ILE A 79 13.31 -5.92 -11.61
CA ILE A 79 13.09 -7.03 -10.67
C ILE A 79 13.07 -6.59 -9.20
N LEU A 80 13.72 -5.48 -8.85
CA LEU A 80 13.76 -4.95 -7.49
C LEU A 80 12.52 -4.12 -7.13
N SER A 81 11.84 -3.55 -8.11
CA SER A 81 10.75 -2.59 -7.87
C SER A 81 9.56 -3.17 -7.09
N PRO A 82 9.09 -4.39 -7.36
CA PRO A 82 8.04 -5.00 -6.53
C PRO A 82 8.47 -5.18 -5.07
N CYS A 83 9.73 -5.54 -4.85
CA CYS A 83 10.26 -5.70 -3.49
C CYS A 83 10.34 -4.36 -2.75
N LEU A 84 10.87 -3.32 -3.39
CA LEU A 84 10.95 -1.98 -2.82
C LEU A 84 9.57 -1.40 -2.53
N PHE A 85 8.63 -1.58 -3.44
CA PHE A 85 7.25 -1.19 -3.22
C PHE A 85 6.61 -1.96 -2.05
N ASN A 86 6.84 -3.26 -1.95
CA ASN A 86 6.32 -4.06 -0.84
C ASN A 86 6.85 -3.59 0.51
N PHE A 87 8.13 -3.24 0.64
CA PHE A 87 8.67 -2.65 1.87
C PHE A 87 7.98 -1.33 2.20
N TYR A 88 7.81 -0.48 1.20
CA TYR A 88 7.16 0.81 1.34
C TYR A 88 5.69 0.65 1.79
N ALA A 89 4.94 -0.22 1.14
CA ALA A 89 3.55 -0.50 1.48
C ALA A 89 3.39 -1.19 2.85
N GLU A 90 4.31 -2.10 3.20
CA GLU A 90 4.34 -2.75 4.53
C GLU A 90 4.51 -1.73 5.64
N TYR A 91 5.45 -0.82 5.49
CA TYR A 91 5.67 0.26 6.45
C TYR A 91 4.42 1.12 6.65
N ILE A 92 3.73 1.47 5.57
CA ILE A 92 2.48 2.24 5.63
C ILE A 92 1.42 1.48 6.41
N MET A 93 1.23 0.19 6.12
CA MET A 93 0.21 -0.63 6.77
C MET A 93 0.48 -0.81 8.27
N ARG A 94 1.76 -0.97 8.66
CA ARG A 94 2.15 -1.03 10.08
C ARG A 94 1.83 0.27 10.80
N ASN A 95 2.19 1.42 10.20
CA ASN A 95 1.92 2.73 10.80
C ASN A 95 0.42 3.11 10.77
N ALA A 96 -0.37 2.45 9.92
CA ALA A 96 -1.82 2.56 9.94
C ALA A 96 -2.48 1.84 11.14
N GLY A 97 -1.71 1.14 11.97
CA GLY A 97 -2.24 0.42 13.15
C GLY A 97 -3.14 -0.77 12.80
N LEU A 98 -3.15 -1.22 11.54
CA LEU A 98 -4.01 -2.32 11.10
C LEU A 98 -3.66 -3.65 11.77
N GLU A 99 -2.40 -3.85 12.14
CA GLU A 99 -1.94 -5.07 12.81
C GLU A 99 -2.50 -5.20 14.23
N GLU A 100 -2.74 -4.08 14.91
CA GLU A 100 -3.26 -4.04 16.28
C GLU A 100 -4.78 -4.25 16.32
N THR A 101 -5.48 -4.07 15.20
CA THR A 101 -6.92 -4.24 15.16
C THR A 101 -7.31 -5.72 15.13
N GLN A 102 -8.16 -6.16 16.07
CA GLN A 102 -8.77 -7.50 16.06
C GLN A 102 -9.91 -7.63 15.03
N ALA A 103 -9.93 -6.75 14.04
CA ALA A 103 -11.04 -6.57 13.11
C ALA A 103 -11.05 -7.57 11.95
N GLY A 104 -9.94 -8.30 11.74
CA GLY A 104 -9.77 -9.22 10.62
C GLY A 104 -10.50 -10.55 10.78
N ILE A 105 -10.25 -11.44 9.83
CA ILE A 105 -10.76 -12.81 9.81
C ILE A 105 -9.81 -13.72 10.57
N LYS A 106 -10.32 -14.52 11.51
CA LYS A 106 -9.51 -15.49 12.25
C LYS A 106 -9.32 -16.79 11.45
N ILE A 107 -8.09 -17.05 11.03
CA ILE A 107 -7.69 -18.29 10.35
C ILE A 107 -6.61 -18.99 11.15
N ALA A 108 -6.88 -20.20 11.60
CA ALA A 108 -5.96 -21.00 12.43
C ALA A 108 -5.42 -20.21 13.64
N GLY A 109 -6.27 -19.43 14.31
CA GLY A 109 -5.91 -18.60 15.46
C GLY A 109 -5.19 -17.29 15.15
N ARG A 110 -4.85 -17.03 13.90
CA ARG A 110 -4.24 -15.78 13.45
C ARG A 110 -5.30 -14.83 12.92
N ASN A 111 -5.19 -13.57 13.29
CA ASN A 111 -6.02 -12.50 12.73
C ASN A 111 -5.45 -12.05 11.39
N ILE A 112 -6.22 -12.17 10.32
CA ILE A 112 -5.85 -11.74 8.99
C ILE A 112 -6.83 -10.63 8.58
N ASN A 113 -6.35 -9.41 8.53
CA ASN A 113 -7.14 -8.23 8.21
C ASN A 113 -6.82 -7.62 6.85
N HIS A 114 -5.72 -8.03 6.21
CA HIS A 114 -5.36 -7.59 4.87
C HIS A 114 -4.63 -8.69 4.09
N LEU A 115 -4.77 -8.65 2.78
CA LEU A 115 -4.00 -9.42 1.80
C LEU A 115 -3.41 -8.45 0.78
N ARG A 116 -2.16 -8.68 0.37
CA ARG A 116 -1.49 -7.85 -0.62
C ARG A 116 -0.79 -8.68 -1.67
N TYR A 117 -0.85 -8.19 -2.88
CA TYR A 117 -0.07 -8.70 -4.00
C TYR A 117 0.36 -7.50 -4.86
N ALA A 118 1.65 -7.17 -4.81
CA ALA A 118 2.19 -5.94 -5.38
C ALA A 118 1.41 -4.70 -4.90
N ASP A 119 0.75 -3.98 -5.79
CA ASP A 119 -0.09 -2.82 -5.51
C ASP A 119 -1.55 -3.18 -5.16
N ASP A 120 -2.00 -4.38 -5.46
CA ASP A 120 -3.33 -4.83 -5.06
C ASP A 120 -3.41 -5.09 -3.55
N THR A 121 -4.25 -4.35 -2.87
CA THR A 121 -4.49 -4.53 -1.43
C THR A 121 -5.96 -4.78 -1.15
N THR A 122 -6.24 -5.81 -0.38
CA THR A 122 -7.60 -6.15 0.07
C THR A 122 -7.65 -6.15 1.59
N LEU A 123 -8.50 -5.33 2.17
CA LEU A 123 -8.83 -5.42 3.60
C LEU A 123 -9.97 -6.39 3.81
N MET A 124 -9.97 -7.05 4.96
CA MET A 124 -10.97 -8.05 5.34
C MET A 124 -11.46 -7.82 6.75
N ALA A 125 -12.78 -8.00 6.97
CA ALA A 125 -13.41 -7.88 8.28
C ALA A 125 -14.52 -8.93 8.48
N GLU A 126 -14.70 -9.38 9.71
CA GLU A 126 -15.77 -10.32 10.07
C GLU A 126 -17.13 -9.65 10.32
N SER A 127 -17.17 -8.33 10.45
CA SER A 127 -18.40 -7.58 10.71
C SER A 127 -18.38 -6.18 10.11
N ALA A 128 -19.56 -5.59 9.91
CA ALA A 128 -19.68 -4.22 9.44
C ALA A 128 -19.03 -3.19 10.41
N ALA A 129 -19.09 -3.45 11.72
CA ALA A 129 -18.43 -2.60 12.72
C ALA A 129 -16.91 -2.67 12.61
N ALA A 130 -16.36 -3.86 12.44
CA ALA A 130 -14.94 -4.08 12.20
C ALA A 130 -14.48 -3.44 10.88
N ALA A 131 -15.28 -3.54 9.81
CA ALA A 131 -15.04 -2.88 8.54
C ALA A 131 -14.97 -1.35 8.69
N LYS A 132 -15.89 -0.74 9.42
CA LYS A 132 -15.88 0.70 9.73
C LYS A 132 -14.64 1.12 10.53
N SER A 133 -14.21 0.30 11.49
CA SER A 133 -13.00 0.54 12.26
C SER A 133 -11.74 0.57 11.37
N LEU A 134 -11.63 -0.34 10.41
CA LEU A 134 -10.54 -0.34 9.43
C LEU A 134 -10.60 0.85 8.46
N GLN A 135 -11.80 1.29 8.09
CA GLN A 135 -12.00 2.44 7.19
C GLN A 135 -11.64 3.78 7.85
N SER A 136 -11.80 3.90 9.16
CA SER A 136 -11.50 5.13 9.90
C SER A 136 -9.99 5.33 10.16
N CYS A 137 -9.13 4.49 9.61
CA CYS A 137 -7.69 4.65 9.71
C CYS A 137 -7.22 5.84 8.84
N PRO A 138 -6.67 6.92 9.44
CA PRO A 138 -6.33 8.15 8.72
C PRO A 138 -5.37 7.96 7.54
N THR A 139 -4.48 6.98 7.65
CA THR A 139 -3.45 6.70 6.63
C THR A 139 -4.01 6.08 5.35
N LEU A 140 -5.20 5.45 5.43
CA LEU A 140 -5.87 4.83 4.29
C LEU A 140 -6.88 5.75 3.62
N CYS A 141 -7.40 6.75 4.36
CA CYS A 141 -8.54 7.56 3.94
C CYS A 141 -8.18 8.96 3.45
N ASP A 142 -6.91 9.38 3.51
CA ASP A 142 -6.52 10.74 3.15
C ASP A 142 -5.90 10.79 1.75
N PRO A 143 -6.70 11.05 0.69
CA PRO A 143 -6.19 11.15 -0.67
C PRO A 143 -5.68 12.55 -1.03
N ILE A 144 -5.78 13.57 -0.16
CA ILE A 144 -5.56 14.97 -0.53
C ILE A 144 -4.74 15.70 0.53
N ASP A 145 -3.67 16.35 0.09
CA ASP A 145 -2.98 17.55 0.60
C ASP A 145 -3.53 18.18 1.90
N GLY A 146 -3.44 17.50 2.98
CA GLY A 146 -3.89 17.99 4.26
C GLY A 146 -3.23 17.20 5.37
N SER A 147 -1.89 17.16 5.39
CA SER A 147 -1.19 16.60 6.54
C SER A 147 -1.58 17.39 7.78
N PRO A 148 -2.22 16.80 8.79
CA PRO A 148 -2.35 17.47 10.08
C PRO A 148 -0.95 17.79 10.61
N PRO A 149 -0.75 18.94 11.25
CA PRO A 149 0.55 19.32 11.80
C PRO A 149 0.96 18.26 12.83
N GLY A 150 2.01 17.51 12.53
CA GLY A 150 2.53 16.42 13.37
C GLY A 150 2.50 15.01 12.76
N SER A 151 1.90 14.81 11.62
CA SER A 151 1.97 13.52 10.91
C SER A 151 3.31 13.38 10.21
N ALA A 152 4.10 12.38 10.61
CA ALA A 152 5.43 12.13 10.05
C ALA A 152 5.42 11.59 8.60
N ILE A 153 4.24 11.37 7.99
CA ILE A 153 4.10 10.72 6.69
C ILE A 153 3.03 11.41 5.83
N PRO A 154 3.30 12.60 5.26
CA PRO A 154 2.37 13.22 4.31
C PRO A 154 2.42 12.53 2.94
N GLY A 155 1.27 12.22 2.38
CA GLY A 155 1.08 11.93 0.96
C GLY A 155 1.79 10.69 0.41
N ILE A 156 1.71 9.56 1.09
CA ILE A 156 2.52 8.39 0.71
C ILE A 156 1.92 7.59 -0.45
N LEU A 157 0.63 7.39 -0.47
CA LEU A 157 -0.06 6.72 -1.58
C LEU A 157 -1.45 7.32 -1.74
N GLN A 158 -1.78 7.79 -2.93
CA GLN A 158 -3.16 8.12 -3.26
C GLN A 158 -3.92 6.81 -3.46
N ALA A 159 -4.54 6.32 -2.39
CA ALA A 159 -5.41 5.17 -2.46
C ALA A 159 -6.83 5.60 -2.85
N ARG A 160 -7.37 4.99 -3.87
CA ARG A 160 -8.81 5.00 -4.10
C ARG A 160 -9.38 3.86 -3.28
N THR A 161 -10.01 4.18 -2.17
CA THR A 161 -10.75 3.19 -1.39
C THR A 161 -12.03 2.85 -2.16
N LEU A 162 -12.14 1.61 -2.61
CA LEU A 162 -13.38 1.08 -3.13
C LEU A 162 -14.32 0.77 -1.95
N GLU A 163 -15.63 0.82 -2.20
CA GLU A 163 -16.63 0.54 -1.17
C GLU A 163 -16.47 -0.88 -0.59
N TRP A 164 -16.83 -1.02 0.69
CA TRP A 164 -16.89 -2.32 1.34
C TRP A 164 -17.99 -3.18 0.73
N VAL A 165 -17.61 -4.34 0.21
CA VAL A 165 -18.54 -5.33 -0.32
C VAL A 165 -18.74 -6.42 0.73
N ALA A 166 -19.98 -6.61 1.15
CA ALA A 166 -20.37 -7.74 1.98
C ALA A 166 -20.64 -8.96 1.09
N ILE A 167 -19.90 -10.04 1.29
CA ILE A 167 -20.24 -11.34 0.71
C ILE A 167 -21.06 -12.09 1.73
N SER A 168 -22.39 -12.16 1.46
CA SER A 168 -23.32 -12.97 2.25
C SER A 168 -23.44 -14.37 1.64
N PHE A 169 -23.27 -15.37 2.47
CA PHE A 169 -23.50 -16.77 2.09
C PHE A 169 -24.91 -17.19 2.58
N SER A 170 -25.96 -16.81 1.84
CA SER A 170 -27.30 -17.38 2.03
C SER A 170 -27.43 -18.63 1.20
N ASN A 171 -27.98 -19.71 1.79
CA ASN A 171 -28.45 -20.84 1.00
C ASN A 171 -29.64 -20.38 0.15
N ALA A 172 -29.52 -20.50 -1.18
CA ALA A 172 -30.67 -20.51 -2.06
C ALA A 172 -31.35 -21.87 -1.98
#